data_0919d3c77fbefbdfff170ca6ff058c05
#
_entry.id   0919d3c77fbefbdfff170ca6ff058c05
#
_cell.length_a   1.000
_cell.length_b   1.000
_cell.length_c   1.000
_cell.angle_alpha   90.00
_cell.angle_beta   90.00
_cell.angle_gamma   90.00
#
_symmetry.space_group_name_H-M   'P 1'
#
loop_
_entity.id
_entity.type
_entity.pdbx_description
1 polymer ?
#
loop_
_entity_poly.entity_id
_entity_poly.type
_entity_poly.pdbx_seq_one_letter_code
_entity_poly.pdbx_strand_id
1 'polypeptide(L)'
;MTEILFKEIPSLDLSDFTSGPPEKKSKFVNDLGEAFNHIGFVAIKNHGLTDELTEQLYKTFQKFFFSPEEFKQQYERPELHGQRGYIGKGKEHAKGRTTGDLKEF
;
A
#
# COMPACT_ATOMS: atom_id res chain seq x y z
N MET A 1 6.28 -15.48 28.15
CA MET A 1 5.77 -15.06 26.83
C MET A 1 6.55 -15.76 25.74
N THR A 2 5.87 -16.40 24.85
CA THR A 2 6.52 -17.05 23.74
C THR A 2 6.86 -16.01 22.69
N GLU A 3 8.12 -15.85 22.38
CA GLU A 3 8.50 -15.03 21.23
C GLU A 3 8.06 -15.72 19.95
N ILE A 4 7.24 -15.04 19.18
CA ILE A 4 6.85 -15.51 17.85
C ILE A 4 7.84 -14.92 16.88
N LEU A 5 8.71 -15.76 16.37
CA LEU A 5 9.65 -15.34 15.33
C LEU A 5 9.05 -15.66 13.97
N PHE A 6 8.57 -14.64 13.29
CA PHE A 6 8.09 -14.79 11.92
C PHE A 6 9.30 -14.71 10.98
N LYS A 7 9.58 -15.81 10.29
CA LYS A 7 10.65 -15.85 9.29
C LYS A 7 10.22 -15.21 7.98
N GLU A 8 8.94 -15.00 7.81
CA GLU A 8 8.35 -14.42 6.61
C GLU A 8 7.12 -13.60 7.01
N ILE A 9 6.63 -12.78 6.09
CA ILE A 9 5.42 -12.00 6.33
C ILE A 9 4.23 -12.96 6.38
N PRO A 10 3.42 -12.93 7.48
CA PRO A 10 2.26 -13.81 7.57
C PRO A 10 1.25 -13.49 6.48
N SER A 11 0.61 -14.53 5.97
CA SER A 11 -0.44 -14.41 4.94
C SER A 11 -1.78 -14.82 5.52
N LEU A 12 -2.78 -13.97 5.38
CA LEU A 12 -4.13 -14.21 5.87
C LEU A 12 -5.13 -14.17 4.73
N ASP A 13 -6.17 -14.97 4.85
CA ASP A 13 -7.24 -15.05 3.85
C ASP A 13 -8.42 -14.18 4.28
N LEU A 14 -8.67 -13.10 3.55
CA LEU A 14 -9.75 -12.17 3.87
C LEU A 14 -11.13 -12.86 3.82
N SER A 15 -11.28 -13.91 3.02
CA SER A 15 -12.56 -14.64 2.96
C SER A 15 -12.91 -15.32 4.28
N ASP A 16 -11.94 -15.62 5.12
CA ASP A 16 -12.20 -16.14 6.46
C ASP A 16 -12.97 -15.13 7.32
N PHE A 17 -12.73 -13.85 7.11
CA PHE A 17 -13.43 -12.78 7.80
C PHE A 17 -14.78 -12.46 7.15
N THR A 18 -14.81 -12.34 5.82
CA THR A 18 -15.99 -11.85 5.11
C THR A 18 -17.07 -12.91 4.96
N SER A 19 -16.71 -14.18 4.83
CA SER A 19 -17.66 -15.26 4.57
C SER A 19 -17.41 -16.53 5.37
N GLY A 20 -16.41 -16.56 6.22
CA GLY A 20 -16.11 -17.73 7.04
C GLY A 20 -17.02 -17.87 8.26
N PRO A 21 -17.05 -19.05 8.89
CA PRO A 21 -17.76 -19.24 10.13
C PRO A 21 -17.14 -18.43 11.27
N PRO A 22 -17.86 -18.24 12.40
CA PRO A 22 -17.38 -17.39 13.50
C PRO A 22 -15.98 -17.75 14.01
N GLU A 23 -15.62 -19.01 14.04
CA GLU A 23 -14.30 -19.47 14.50
C GLU A 23 -13.19 -18.97 13.58
N LYS A 24 -13.40 -19.03 12.27
CA LYS A 24 -12.43 -18.55 11.28
C LYS A 24 -12.33 -17.03 11.31
N LYS A 25 -13.46 -16.36 11.48
CA LYS A 25 -13.49 -14.91 11.61
C LYS A 25 -12.68 -14.45 12.83
N SER A 26 -12.90 -15.08 13.98
CA SER A 26 -12.16 -14.78 15.21
C SER A 26 -10.67 -15.05 15.05
N LYS A 27 -10.32 -16.17 14.43
CA LYS A 27 -8.92 -16.49 14.16
C LYS A 27 -8.28 -15.46 13.25
N PHE A 28 -8.97 -15.03 12.20
CA PHE A 28 -8.46 -13.98 11.30
C PHE A 28 -8.15 -12.70 12.08
N VAL A 29 -9.06 -12.25 12.92
CA VAL A 29 -8.88 -11.04 13.74
C VAL A 29 -7.67 -11.16 14.66
N ASN A 30 -7.54 -12.30 15.34
CA ASN A 30 -6.40 -12.54 16.23
C ASN A 30 -5.08 -12.59 15.47
N ASP A 31 -5.05 -13.29 14.34
CA ASP A 31 -3.83 -13.42 13.53
C ASP A 31 -3.42 -12.07 12.93
N LEU A 32 -4.39 -11.26 12.53
CA LEU A 32 -4.13 -9.91 12.03
C LEU A 32 -3.48 -9.04 13.12
N GLY A 33 -4.04 -9.07 14.32
CA GLY A 33 -3.47 -8.35 15.46
C GLY A 33 -2.05 -8.79 15.80
N GLU A 34 -1.81 -10.10 15.80
CA GLU A 34 -0.49 -10.65 16.05
C GLU A 34 0.52 -10.25 14.99
N ALA A 35 0.12 -10.26 13.71
CA ALA A 35 1.00 -9.87 12.62
C ALA A 35 1.44 -8.41 12.76
N PHE A 36 0.52 -7.50 13.04
CA PHE A 36 0.86 -6.10 13.24
C PHE A 36 1.66 -5.86 14.51
N ASN A 37 1.36 -6.60 15.57
CA ASN A 37 2.05 -6.42 16.84
C ASN A 37 3.50 -6.91 16.79
N HIS A 38 3.78 -7.99 16.07
CA HIS A 38 5.11 -8.60 16.06
C HIS A 38 5.96 -8.19 14.86
N ILE A 39 5.35 -7.96 13.70
CA ILE A 39 6.09 -7.64 12.47
C ILE A 39 5.76 -6.25 11.95
N GLY A 40 4.50 -5.84 12.02
CA GLY A 40 4.03 -4.59 11.45
C GLY A 40 3.55 -4.71 10.01
N PHE A 41 3.57 -5.90 9.44
CA PHE A 41 3.12 -6.21 8.09
C PHE A 41 2.27 -7.46 8.07
N VAL A 42 1.38 -7.53 7.09
CA VAL A 42 0.58 -8.72 6.82
C VAL A 42 0.28 -8.77 5.32
N ALA A 43 0.31 -9.96 4.75
CA ALA A 43 -0.13 -10.20 3.38
C ALA A 43 -1.58 -10.68 3.42
N ILE A 44 -2.44 -10.12 2.60
CA ILE A 44 -3.85 -10.48 2.51
C ILE A 44 -4.11 -11.12 1.16
N LYS A 45 -4.67 -12.33 1.16
CA LYS A 45 -5.12 -13.00 -0.06
C LYS A 45 -6.64 -13.02 -0.11
N ASN A 46 -7.19 -13.31 -1.29
CA ASN A 46 -8.63 -13.26 -1.57
C ASN A 46 -9.23 -11.91 -1.18
N HIS A 47 -8.51 -10.84 -1.51
CA HIS A 47 -8.84 -9.46 -1.16
C HIS A 47 -9.79 -8.79 -2.15
N GLY A 48 -10.20 -9.49 -3.19
CA GLY A 48 -11.13 -8.95 -4.18
C GLY A 48 -10.49 -8.17 -5.31
N LEU A 49 -9.19 -7.90 -5.23
CA LEU A 49 -8.43 -7.28 -6.32
C LEU A 49 -7.88 -8.38 -7.22
N THR A 50 -8.47 -8.52 -8.41
CA THR A 50 -8.04 -9.55 -9.36
C THR A 50 -6.70 -9.18 -9.99
N ASP A 51 -6.00 -10.19 -10.52
CA ASP A 51 -4.76 -9.95 -11.27
C ASP A 51 -5.01 -9.06 -12.49
N GLU A 52 -6.16 -9.23 -13.15
CA GLU A 52 -6.56 -8.41 -14.28
C GLU A 52 -6.73 -6.94 -13.89
N LEU A 53 -7.42 -6.68 -12.78
CA LEU A 53 -7.60 -5.33 -12.28
C LEU A 53 -6.28 -4.70 -11.88
N THR A 54 -5.42 -5.47 -11.20
CA THR A 54 -4.09 -5.02 -10.80
C THR A 54 -3.24 -4.66 -12.02
N GLU A 55 -3.28 -5.48 -13.05
CA GLU A 55 -2.55 -5.22 -14.29
C GLU A 55 -3.03 -3.95 -14.98
N GLN A 56 -4.36 -3.75 -15.08
CA GLN A 56 -4.93 -2.52 -15.61
C GLN A 56 -4.51 -1.30 -14.82
N LEU A 57 -4.48 -1.42 -13.51
CA LEU A 57 -4.08 -0.34 -12.60
C LEU A 57 -2.63 0.06 -12.86
N TYR A 58 -1.72 -0.92 -12.94
CA TYR A 58 -0.31 -0.65 -13.23
C TYR A 58 -0.14 0.00 -14.59
N LYS A 59 -0.83 -0.48 -15.62
CA LYS A 59 -0.77 0.10 -16.97
C LYS A 59 -1.27 1.55 -16.97
N THR A 60 -2.34 1.82 -16.25
CA THR A 60 -2.91 3.16 -16.15
C THR A 60 -1.94 4.13 -15.47
N PHE A 61 -1.37 3.71 -14.35
CA PHE A 61 -0.37 4.51 -13.66
C PHE A 61 0.88 4.74 -14.50
N GLN A 62 1.37 3.70 -15.17
CA GLN A 62 2.52 3.81 -16.04
C GLN A 62 2.27 4.83 -17.15
N LYS A 63 1.10 4.78 -17.77
CA LYS A 63 0.72 5.73 -18.80
C LYS A 63 0.72 7.16 -18.28
N PHE A 64 0.20 7.38 -17.10
CA PHE A 64 0.18 8.69 -16.47
C PHE A 64 1.59 9.19 -16.17
N PHE A 65 2.39 8.38 -15.50
CA PHE A 65 3.74 8.80 -15.06
C PHE A 65 4.72 8.96 -16.22
N PHE A 66 4.48 8.31 -17.36
CA PHE A 66 5.28 8.50 -18.57
C PHE A 66 4.74 9.65 -19.45
N SER A 67 3.67 10.29 -19.06
CA SER A 67 3.13 11.46 -19.76
C SER A 67 4.07 12.67 -19.61
N PRO A 68 3.96 13.67 -20.53
CA PRO A 68 4.78 14.89 -20.40
C PRO A 68 4.57 15.59 -19.06
N GLU A 69 5.60 16.29 -18.59
CA GLU A 69 5.57 17.03 -17.34
C GLU A 69 4.41 18.03 -17.28
N GLU A 70 4.16 18.75 -18.37
CA GLU A 70 3.07 19.74 -18.43
C GLU A 70 1.72 19.09 -18.15
N PHE A 71 1.52 17.87 -18.64
CA PHE A 71 0.28 17.13 -18.41
C PHE A 71 0.15 16.72 -16.94
N LYS A 72 1.22 16.18 -16.37
CA LYS A 72 1.22 15.71 -14.98
C LYS A 72 1.06 16.87 -14.01
N GLN A 73 1.67 18.01 -14.28
CA GLN A 73 1.61 19.19 -13.41
C GLN A 73 0.20 19.75 -13.29
N GLN A 74 -0.69 19.49 -14.23
CA GLN A 74 -2.10 19.88 -14.11
C GLN A 74 -2.79 19.25 -12.91
N TYR A 75 -2.23 18.15 -12.40
CA TYR A 75 -2.78 17.41 -11.28
C TYR A 75 -2.08 17.74 -9.95
N GLU A 76 -1.14 18.67 -9.95
CA GLU A 76 -0.59 19.18 -8.70
C GLU A 76 -1.64 19.98 -7.93
N ARG A 77 -1.60 19.84 -6.62
CA ARG A 77 -2.49 20.57 -5.71
C ARG A 77 -1.65 21.18 -4.59
N PRO A 78 -0.92 22.27 -4.86
CA PRO A 78 -0.03 22.89 -3.86
C PRO A 78 -0.79 23.32 -2.61
N GLU A 79 -2.06 23.71 -2.77
CA GLU A 79 -2.93 24.13 -1.67
C GLU A 79 -3.20 23.01 -0.66
N LEU A 80 -2.95 21.75 -1.04
CA LEU A 80 -3.14 20.60 -0.16
C LEU A 80 -1.82 20.14 0.50
N HIS A 81 -0.76 20.90 0.32
CA HIS A 81 0.55 20.66 0.96
C HIS A 81 1.10 19.25 0.69
N GLY A 82 0.92 18.73 -0.53
CA GLY A 82 1.44 17.42 -0.91
C GLY A 82 0.62 16.22 -0.43
N GLN A 83 -0.53 16.46 0.17
CA GLN A 83 -1.36 15.36 0.68
C GLN A 83 -2.23 14.72 -0.39
N ARG A 84 -2.48 15.42 -1.48
CA ARG A 84 -3.28 14.94 -2.60
C ARG A 84 -2.74 15.51 -3.89
N GLY A 85 -3.05 14.81 -4.98
CA GLY A 85 -2.64 15.21 -6.31
C GLY A 85 -1.25 14.73 -6.67
N TYR A 86 -0.77 15.14 -7.83
CA TYR A 86 0.52 14.73 -8.35
C TYR A 86 1.66 15.43 -7.60
N ILE A 87 2.69 14.65 -7.27
CA ILE A 87 3.92 15.16 -6.66
C ILE A 87 5.09 14.74 -7.53
N GLY A 88 5.79 15.73 -8.10
CA GLY A 88 6.91 15.48 -8.99
C GLY A 88 8.18 15.07 -8.26
N LYS A 89 9.13 14.56 -9.03
CA LYS A 89 10.44 14.19 -8.50
C LYS A 89 11.11 15.39 -7.85
N GLY A 90 11.73 15.17 -6.70
CA GLY A 90 12.46 16.21 -6.01
C GLY A 90 11.62 17.15 -5.15
N LYS A 91 10.30 16.99 -5.11
CA LYS A 91 9.40 17.83 -4.32
C LYS A 91 9.37 17.43 -2.84
N GLU A 92 9.60 16.15 -2.55
CA GLU A 92 9.69 15.66 -1.17
C GLU A 92 11.09 15.15 -0.89
N HIS A 93 11.45 15.13 0.38
CA HIS A 93 12.73 14.57 0.82
C HIS A 93 12.56 13.87 2.16
N ALA A 94 13.44 12.91 2.42
CA ALA A 94 13.46 12.22 3.69
C ALA A 94 13.88 13.18 4.81
N LYS A 95 13.42 12.89 6.02
CA LYS A 95 13.75 13.69 7.20
C LYS A 95 15.26 13.82 7.35
N GLY A 96 15.74 15.06 7.49
CA GLY A 96 17.16 15.36 7.62
C GLY A 96 17.91 15.48 6.30
N ARG A 97 17.25 15.29 5.16
CA ARG A 97 17.88 15.48 3.85
C ARG A 97 17.44 16.79 3.23
N THR A 98 18.36 17.41 2.48
CA THR A 98 18.08 18.63 1.72
C THR A 98 17.84 18.35 0.24
N THR A 99 18.23 17.17 -0.24
CA THR A 99 18.01 16.75 -1.63
C THR A 99 16.63 16.11 -1.77
N GLY A 100 15.88 16.48 -2.81
CA GLY A 100 14.58 15.89 -3.09
C GLY A 100 14.67 14.41 -3.42
N ASP A 101 13.60 13.68 -3.14
CA ASP A 101 13.47 12.27 -3.50
C ASP A 101 13.37 12.09 -5.01
N LEU A 102 13.86 10.96 -5.51
CA LEU A 102 13.80 10.62 -6.94
C LEU A 102 12.47 10.02 -7.35
N LYS A 103 11.54 9.89 -6.45
CA LYS A 103 10.20 9.34 -6.73
C LYS A 103 9.23 10.43 -7.14
N GLU A 104 8.24 10.04 -7.95
CA GLU A 104 7.06 10.84 -8.21
C GLU A 104 5.80 10.02 -7.88
N PHE A 105 4.73 10.67 -7.48
CA PHE A 105 3.52 9.95 -7.09
C PHE A 105 2.29 10.86 -7.07
#